data_f8abbaed97f9baaffaba1df102f1f080
#
_entry.id   f8abbaed97f9baaffaba1df102f1f080
#
_cell.length_a   1.000
_cell.length_b   1.000
_cell.length_c   1.000
_cell.angle_alpha   90.00
_cell.angle_beta   90.00
_cell.angle_gamma   90.00
#
_symmetry.space_group_name_H-M   'P 1'
#
loop_
_entity.id
_entity.type
_entity.pdbx_description
1 polymer ?
#
loop_
_entity_poly.entity_id
_entity_poly.type
_entity_poly.pdbx_seq_one_letter_code
_entity_poly.pdbx_strand_id
1 'polypeptide(L)'
;MLAVEIQMNTDDIGVLSPTSTCHTFDESADGYGRGEGVGAIFLKRLSDAIRDKDPIRGVIRGTAVNANGKMTGITQPSAKAQENVTRTAYQFAGLDPNDTSYFETHGTGTQAGDPTEVRAIGNVFIEDSQREELLVGSVCVPIS
;
A
#
# COMPACT_ATOMS: atom_id res chain seq x y z
N MET A 1 -23.01 -2.18 7.23
CA MET A 1 -22.23 -0.94 7.36
C MET A 1 -22.11 -0.58 8.83
N LEU A 2 -20.88 -0.60 9.37
CA LEU A 2 -20.64 -0.43 10.82
C LEU A 2 -20.62 1.05 11.27
N ALA A 3 -20.45 1.99 10.33
CA ALA A 3 -20.40 3.43 10.66
C ALA A 3 -20.90 4.29 9.50
N VAL A 4 -22.18 4.62 9.52
CA VAL A 4 -22.84 5.44 8.48
C VAL A 4 -22.21 6.83 8.38
N GLU A 5 -21.87 7.45 9.53
CA GLU A 5 -21.26 8.78 9.56
C GLU A 5 -19.88 8.82 8.87
N ILE A 6 -19.09 7.77 8.99
CA ILE A 6 -17.79 7.68 8.31
C ILE A 6 -18.00 7.58 6.79
N GLN A 7 -19.00 6.84 6.35
CA GLN A 7 -19.35 6.75 4.94
C GLN A 7 -19.74 8.11 4.37
N MET A 8 -20.65 8.81 5.04
CA MET A 8 -21.12 10.13 4.62
C MET A 8 -19.96 11.13 4.56
N ASN A 9 -19.12 11.20 5.62
CA ASN A 9 -17.98 12.10 5.64
C ASN A 9 -16.97 11.79 4.52
N THR A 10 -16.80 10.52 4.17
CA THR A 10 -15.88 10.11 3.11
C THR A 10 -16.42 10.45 1.72
N ASP A 11 -17.74 10.33 1.55
CA ASP A 11 -18.45 10.73 0.32
C ASP A 11 -18.39 12.24 0.11
N ASP A 12 -18.63 13.01 1.17
CA ASP A 12 -18.56 14.48 1.16
C ASP A 12 -17.14 15.01 0.77
N ILE A 13 -16.09 14.25 1.06
CA ILE A 13 -14.71 14.57 0.65
C ILE A 13 -14.47 14.25 -0.83
N GLY A 14 -15.34 13.48 -1.47
CA GLY A 14 -15.26 13.15 -2.90
C GLY A 14 -14.14 12.18 -3.26
N VAL A 15 -13.81 11.24 -2.38
CA VAL A 15 -12.77 10.21 -2.61
C VAL A 15 -13.34 8.84 -2.94
N LEU A 16 -14.67 8.68 -2.86
CA LEU A 16 -15.34 7.44 -3.21
C LEU A 16 -15.70 7.41 -4.70
N SER A 17 -15.52 6.25 -5.32
CA SER A 17 -16.01 6.01 -6.67
C SER A 17 -17.54 5.92 -6.71
N PRO A 18 -18.21 6.65 -7.63
CA PRO A 18 -19.66 6.55 -7.81
C PRO A 18 -20.14 5.14 -8.21
N THR A 19 -19.24 4.35 -8.80
CA THR A 19 -19.50 2.96 -9.20
C THR A 19 -19.12 1.95 -8.12
N SER A 20 -18.57 2.40 -6.98
CA SER A 20 -18.02 1.55 -5.92
C SER A 20 -16.93 0.59 -6.40
N THR A 21 -16.21 0.97 -7.45
CA THR A 21 -15.13 0.17 -8.05
C THR A 21 -13.82 0.93 -7.96
N CYS A 22 -12.73 0.23 -7.62
CA CYS A 22 -11.40 0.81 -7.69
C CYS A 22 -10.84 0.59 -9.11
N HIS A 23 -10.62 1.66 -9.86
CA HIS A 23 -9.96 1.63 -11.17
C HIS A 23 -8.46 1.89 -10.97
N THR A 24 -7.77 0.92 -10.33
CA THR A 24 -6.35 1.03 -9.96
C THR A 24 -5.46 1.22 -11.18
N PHE A 25 -4.66 2.27 -11.19
CA PHE A 25 -3.73 2.64 -12.26
C PHE A 25 -4.38 2.89 -13.62
N ASP A 26 -5.69 3.10 -13.67
CA ASP A 26 -6.45 3.36 -14.88
C ASP A 26 -6.72 4.86 -15.07
N GLU A 27 -6.85 5.32 -16.31
CA GLU A 27 -7.19 6.71 -16.62
C GLU A 27 -8.59 7.09 -16.14
N SER A 28 -9.48 6.10 -15.99
CA SER A 28 -10.83 6.26 -15.46
C SER A 28 -10.90 6.29 -13.94
N ALA A 29 -9.76 6.32 -13.24
CA ALA A 29 -9.68 6.37 -11.78
C ALA A 29 -10.48 7.57 -11.22
N ASP A 30 -11.55 7.29 -10.48
CA ASP A 30 -12.52 8.26 -9.97
C ASP A 30 -12.75 8.18 -8.46
N GLY A 31 -11.98 7.33 -7.78
CA GLY A 31 -12.08 7.07 -6.35
C GLY A 31 -12.03 5.58 -6.04
N TYR A 32 -12.28 5.23 -4.79
CA TYR A 32 -12.25 3.83 -4.38
C TYR A 32 -13.61 3.29 -3.96
N GLY A 33 -13.80 1.98 -4.18
CA GLY A 33 -14.92 1.22 -3.62
C GLY A 33 -14.65 0.90 -2.16
N ARG A 34 -15.63 1.07 -1.31
CA ARG A 34 -15.51 0.78 0.12
C ARG A 34 -15.99 -0.63 0.43
N GLY A 35 -15.22 -1.37 1.23
CA GLY A 35 -15.58 -2.69 1.72
C GLY A 35 -15.56 -2.74 3.24
N GLU A 36 -16.24 -3.72 3.80
CA GLU A 36 -16.23 -4.05 5.22
C GLU A 36 -15.81 -5.50 5.39
N GLY A 37 -15.00 -5.78 6.39
CA GLY A 37 -14.55 -7.13 6.65
C GLY A 37 -13.94 -7.26 8.04
N VAL A 38 -13.74 -8.49 8.46
CA VAL A 38 -13.04 -8.84 9.69
C VAL A 38 -11.90 -9.79 9.32
N GLY A 39 -10.69 -9.45 9.74
CA GLY A 39 -9.51 -10.30 9.56
C GLY A 39 -8.88 -10.62 10.91
N ALA A 40 -8.31 -11.80 11.03
CA ALA A 40 -7.50 -12.20 12.17
C ALA A 40 -6.19 -12.80 11.69
N ILE A 41 -5.08 -12.36 12.29
CA ILE A 41 -3.76 -12.93 12.03
C ILE A 41 -3.14 -13.40 13.33
N PHE A 42 -2.37 -14.48 13.24
CA PHE A 42 -1.59 -15.01 14.36
C PHE A 42 -0.11 -14.71 14.11
N LEU A 43 0.49 -13.92 14.99
CA LEU A 43 1.90 -13.53 14.91
C LEU A 43 2.72 -14.23 15.98
N LYS A 44 3.87 -14.77 15.60
CA LYS A 44 4.79 -15.45 16.48
C LYS A 44 6.23 -15.16 16.04
N ARG A 45 7.19 -15.15 16.97
CA ARG A 45 8.60 -15.04 16.59
C ARG A 45 9.01 -16.23 15.73
N LEU A 46 9.78 -15.98 14.68
CA LEU A 46 10.18 -16.99 13.71
C LEU A 46 10.89 -18.18 14.39
N SER A 47 11.81 -17.92 15.31
CA SER A 47 12.51 -18.97 16.07
C SER A 47 11.58 -19.88 16.87
N ASP A 48 10.52 -19.30 17.45
CA ASP A 48 9.54 -20.05 18.22
C ASP A 48 8.62 -20.86 17.28
N ALA A 49 8.21 -20.29 16.16
CA ALA A 49 7.40 -20.99 15.17
C ALA A 49 8.14 -22.20 14.58
N ILE A 50 9.44 -22.05 14.30
CA ILE A 50 10.29 -23.16 13.82
C ILE A 50 10.42 -24.24 14.90
N ARG A 51 10.74 -23.87 16.13
CA ARG A 51 10.86 -24.82 17.26
C ARG A 51 9.58 -25.61 17.46
N ASP A 52 8.44 -24.94 17.42
CA ASP A 52 7.13 -25.51 17.72
C ASP A 52 6.48 -26.16 16.48
N LYS A 53 7.16 -26.13 15.33
CA LYS A 53 6.71 -26.67 14.05
C LYS A 53 5.38 -26.11 13.56
N ASP A 54 5.15 -24.82 13.82
CA ASP A 54 3.95 -24.12 13.35
C ASP A 54 3.97 -23.93 11.82
N PRO A 55 2.81 -23.94 11.15
CA PRO A 55 2.75 -23.67 9.72
C PRO A 55 3.02 -22.18 9.45
N ILE A 56 4.20 -21.86 8.93
CA ILE A 56 4.60 -20.49 8.60
C ILE A 56 4.07 -20.14 7.21
N ARG A 57 3.24 -19.09 7.10
CA ARG A 57 2.68 -18.59 5.84
C ARG A 57 3.52 -17.48 5.23
N GLY A 58 4.20 -16.69 6.07
CA GLY A 58 5.08 -15.63 5.67
C GLY A 58 5.92 -15.14 6.83
N VAL A 59 6.96 -14.37 6.54
CA VAL A 59 7.84 -13.78 7.55
C VAL A 59 7.89 -12.27 7.34
N ILE A 60 7.44 -11.53 8.35
CA ILE A 60 7.58 -10.07 8.35
C ILE A 60 9.04 -9.74 8.68
N ARG A 61 9.78 -9.23 7.69
CA ARG A 61 11.19 -8.91 7.81
C ARG A 61 11.44 -7.53 8.39
N GLY A 62 10.56 -6.57 8.07
CA GLY A 62 10.65 -5.20 8.57
C GLY A 62 9.32 -4.48 8.42
N THR A 63 9.14 -3.44 9.22
CA THR A 63 7.99 -2.53 9.14
C THR A 63 8.46 -1.12 9.41
N ALA A 64 7.77 -0.14 8.83
CA ALA A 64 7.98 1.26 9.13
C ALA A 64 6.67 2.04 9.06
N VAL A 65 6.62 3.14 9.78
CA VAL A 65 5.51 4.10 9.74
C VAL A 65 6.07 5.51 9.68
N ASN A 66 5.36 6.40 9.02
CA ASN A 66 5.65 7.83 9.04
C ASN A 66 4.35 8.64 8.91
N ALA A 67 4.50 9.96 8.81
CA ALA A 67 3.43 10.89 8.49
C ALA A 67 3.84 11.75 7.29
N ASN A 68 2.86 12.20 6.50
CA ASN A 68 3.12 13.06 5.33
C ASN A 68 3.74 14.44 5.69
N GLY A 69 3.65 14.84 6.98
CA GLY A 69 4.08 16.15 7.42
C GLY A 69 3.16 17.28 6.91
N LYS A 70 3.73 18.47 6.70
CA LYS A 70 2.97 19.62 6.22
C LYS A 70 2.77 19.49 4.71
N MET A 71 1.52 19.25 4.30
CA MET A 71 1.09 19.19 2.91
C MET A 71 0.16 20.35 2.57
N THR A 72 -0.06 20.61 1.28
CA THR A 72 -0.97 21.65 0.79
C THR A 72 -2.44 21.30 1.03
N GLY A 73 -2.77 20.03 1.19
CA GLY A 73 -4.11 19.53 1.50
C GLY A 73 -4.06 18.24 2.32
N ILE A 74 -5.05 18.05 3.19
CA ILE A 74 -5.13 16.91 4.11
C ILE A 74 -5.27 15.56 3.36
N THR A 75 -5.86 15.59 2.17
CA THR A 75 -6.07 14.40 1.33
C THR A 75 -4.94 14.13 0.35
N GLN A 76 -3.92 15.02 0.28
CA GLN A 76 -2.84 14.88 -0.69
C GLN A 76 -1.75 13.92 -0.19
N PRO A 77 -1.47 12.83 -0.93
CA PRO A 77 -0.37 11.95 -0.60
C PRO A 77 0.99 12.59 -0.94
N SER A 78 2.03 12.14 -0.25
CA SER A 78 3.41 12.57 -0.47
C SER A 78 4.25 11.43 -1.01
N ALA A 79 4.71 11.53 -2.26
CA ALA A 79 5.63 10.55 -2.83
C ALA A 79 6.92 10.43 -2.01
N LYS A 80 7.45 11.56 -1.52
CA LYS A 80 8.65 11.56 -0.69
C LYS A 80 8.45 10.87 0.67
N ALA A 81 7.29 11.05 1.29
CA ALA A 81 6.99 10.34 2.53
C ALA A 81 6.84 8.83 2.29
N GLN A 82 6.18 8.43 1.19
CA GLN A 82 6.06 7.01 0.80
C GLN A 82 7.43 6.40 0.47
N GLU A 83 8.27 7.09 -0.30
CA GLU A 83 9.65 6.67 -0.56
C GLU A 83 10.42 6.47 0.75
N ASN A 84 10.38 7.46 1.65
CA ASN A 84 11.11 7.41 2.92
C ASN A 84 10.67 6.24 3.80
N VAL A 85 9.35 6.00 3.94
CA VAL A 85 8.86 4.88 4.76
C VAL A 85 9.26 3.53 4.16
N THR A 86 9.22 3.41 2.83
CA THR A 86 9.66 2.19 2.14
C THR A 86 11.15 1.94 2.37
N ARG A 87 12.00 2.93 2.11
CA ARG A 87 13.46 2.81 2.36
C ARG A 87 13.75 2.47 3.83
N THR A 88 13.03 3.08 4.77
CA THR A 88 13.19 2.80 6.20
C THR A 88 12.83 1.34 6.53
N ALA A 89 11.75 0.81 5.98
CA ALA A 89 11.35 -0.59 6.19
C ALA A 89 12.42 -1.57 5.68
N TYR A 90 12.98 -1.31 4.49
CA TYR A 90 14.06 -2.12 3.92
C TYR A 90 15.34 -2.03 4.75
N GLN A 91 15.70 -0.83 5.19
CA GLN A 91 16.85 -0.61 6.06
C GLN A 91 16.73 -1.39 7.38
N PHE A 92 15.58 -1.35 8.05
CA PHE A 92 15.35 -2.13 9.27
C PHE A 92 15.35 -3.64 9.02
N ALA A 93 14.89 -4.07 7.86
CA ALA A 93 14.91 -5.47 7.47
C ALA A 93 16.33 -5.97 7.10
N GLY A 94 17.27 -5.06 6.80
CA GLY A 94 18.57 -5.40 6.24
C GLY A 94 18.46 -6.04 4.85
N LEU A 95 17.51 -5.58 4.04
CA LEU A 95 17.22 -6.10 2.69
C LEU A 95 17.59 -5.06 1.63
N ASP A 96 18.03 -5.56 0.48
CA ASP A 96 18.23 -4.74 -0.71
C ASP A 96 16.89 -4.62 -1.48
N PRO A 97 16.42 -3.40 -1.81
CA PRO A 97 15.26 -3.22 -2.68
C PRO A 97 15.37 -3.94 -4.03
N ASN A 98 16.59 -4.15 -4.55
CA ASN A 98 16.82 -4.87 -5.80
C ASN A 98 16.41 -6.35 -5.75
N ASP A 99 16.34 -6.95 -4.57
CA ASP A 99 15.92 -8.35 -4.39
C ASP A 99 14.39 -8.52 -4.37
N THR A 100 13.63 -7.42 -4.50
CA THR A 100 12.18 -7.43 -4.45
C THR A 100 11.60 -7.98 -5.75
N SER A 101 10.87 -9.07 -5.67
CA SER A 101 10.21 -9.67 -6.85
C SER A 101 8.84 -9.08 -7.13
N TYR A 102 8.16 -8.58 -6.11
CA TYR A 102 6.79 -8.09 -6.20
C TYR A 102 6.52 -7.02 -5.15
N PHE A 103 5.80 -5.99 -5.54
CA PHE A 103 5.35 -4.92 -4.65
C PHE A 103 3.83 -4.80 -4.67
N GLU A 104 3.20 -4.97 -3.52
CA GLU A 104 1.77 -4.76 -3.35
C GLU A 104 1.51 -3.31 -2.98
N THR A 105 0.75 -2.62 -3.82
CA THR A 105 0.41 -1.20 -3.63
C THR A 105 -0.90 -1.03 -2.88
N HIS A 106 -1.15 0.18 -2.41
CA HIS A 106 -2.48 0.58 -1.99
C HIS A 106 -3.44 0.67 -3.18
N GLY A 107 -3.03 1.36 -4.28
CA GLY A 107 -3.69 1.34 -5.57
C GLY A 107 -5.20 1.56 -5.51
N THR A 108 -5.65 2.62 -4.84
CA THR A 108 -7.07 2.86 -4.57
C THR A 108 -7.87 3.35 -5.78
N GLY A 109 -7.23 3.63 -6.91
CA GLY A 109 -7.91 4.20 -8.09
C GLY A 109 -8.23 5.67 -7.91
N THR A 110 -7.37 6.43 -7.26
CA THR A 110 -7.52 7.88 -7.11
C THR A 110 -6.55 8.62 -8.01
N GLN A 111 -7.03 9.70 -8.67
CA GLN A 111 -6.22 10.49 -9.61
C GLN A 111 -4.94 11.07 -8.99
N ALA A 112 -4.95 11.38 -7.71
CA ALA A 112 -3.78 11.91 -7.00
C ALA A 112 -2.93 10.82 -6.34
N GLY A 113 -3.57 9.74 -5.85
CA GLY A 113 -2.93 8.69 -5.07
C GLY A 113 -2.06 7.79 -5.93
N ASP A 114 -2.64 7.20 -6.96
CA ASP A 114 -1.98 6.20 -7.79
C ASP A 114 -0.70 6.71 -8.46
N PRO A 115 -0.69 7.89 -9.13
CA PRO A 115 0.54 8.42 -9.71
C PRO A 115 1.61 8.77 -8.65
N THR A 116 1.18 9.19 -7.47
CA THR A 116 2.08 9.50 -6.36
C THR A 116 2.75 8.25 -5.82
N GLU A 117 2.00 7.17 -5.67
CA GLU A 117 2.50 5.88 -5.22
C GLU A 117 3.45 5.24 -6.23
N VAL A 118 3.07 5.21 -7.51
CA VAL A 118 3.93 4.69 -8.59
C VAL A 118 5.25 5.46 -8.67
N ARG A 119 5.22 6.79 -8.50
CA ARG A 119 6.44 7.60 -8.47
C ARG A 119 7.33 7.23 -7.28
N ALA A 120 6.77 7.04 -6.09
CA ALA A 120 7.54 6.62 -4.92
C ALA A 120 8.17 5.24 -5.12
N ILE A 121 7.45 4.31 -5.73
CA ILE A 121 7.96 2.97 -6.09
C ILE A 121 9.10 3.10 -7.11
N GLY A 122 8.92 3.88 -8.17
CA GLY A 122 9.96 4.13 -9.17
C GLY A 122 11.26 4.64 -8.54
N ASN A 123 11.15 5.63 -7.65
CA ASN A 123 12.31 6.20 -6.95
C ASN A 123 13.04 5.20 -6.05
N VAL A 124 12.33 4.24 -5.47
CA VAL A 124 12.95 3.25 -4.57
C VAL A 124 13.56 2.08 -5.31
N PHE A 125 12.88 1.58 -6.34
CA PHE A 125 13.17 0.27 -6.92
C PHE A 125 13.75 0.32 -8.33
N ILE A 126 13.64 1.44 -9.04
CA ILE A 126 14.02 1.55 -10.45
C ILE A 126 15.16 2.57 -10.66
N GLU A 127 15.05 3.78 -10.10
CA GLU A 127 15.90 4.93 -10.46
C GLU A 127 17.41 4.66 -10.29
N ASP A 128 17.81 3.97 -9.22
CA ASP A 128 19.22 3.62 -8.93
C ASP A 128 19.53 2.13 -9.14
N SER A 129 18.63 1.38 -9.79
CA SER A 129 18.76 -0.06 -9.95
C SER A 129 19.17 -0.45 -11.36
N GLN A 130 19.69 -1.68 -11.50
CA GLN A 130 19.95 -2.30 -12.81
C GLN A 130 18.78 -3.16 -13.30
N ARG A 131 17.65 -3.13 -12.58
CA ARG A 131 16.47 -3.90 -12.97
C ARG A 131 15.69 -3.18 -14.08
N GLU A 132 15.14 -3.96 -14.98
CA GLU A 132 14.31 -3.47 -16.08
C GLU A 132 12.84 -3.38 -15.67
N GLU A 133 12.38 -4.23 -14.75
CA GLU A 133 10.98 -4.30 -14.33
C GLU A 133 10.81 -4.70 -12.85
N LEU A 134 9.69 -4.28 -12.27
CA LEU A 134 9.18 -4.74 -10.99
C LEU A 134 7.71 -5.10 -11.16
N LEU A 135 7.33 -6.29 -10.72
CA LEU A 135 5.91 -6.65 -10.69
C LEU A 135 5.19 -5.87 -9.58
N VAL A 136 4.12 -5.20 -9.96
CA VAL A 136 3.32 -4.38 -9.05
C VAL A 136 1.87 -4.84 -9.10
N GLY A 137 1.26 -5.03 -7.96
CA GLY A 137 -0.17 -5.34 -7.81
C GLY A 137 -0.86 -4.41 -6.83
N SER A 138 -2.17 -4.58 -6.68
CA SER A 138 -2.96 -3.81 -5.73
C SER A 138 -4.04 -4.67 -5.09
N VAL A 139 -4.21 -4.51 -3.78
CA VAL A 139 -5.30 -5.14 -3.01
C VAL A 139 -6.69 -4.57 -3.34
N CYS A 140 -6.74 -3.41 -3.98
CA CYS A 140 -8.00 -2.73 -4.32
C CYS A 140 -8.58 -3.15 -5.68
N VAL A 141 -7.94 -4.06 -6.42
CA VAL A 141 -8.46 -4.56 -7.69
C VAL A 141 -9.70 -5.41 -7.44
N PRO A 142 -10.84 -5.18 -8.14
CA PRO A 142 -12.00 -6.04 -8.03
C PRO A 142 -11.64 -7.46 -8.46
N ILE A 143 -11.94 -8.44 -7.62
CA ILE A 143 -11.87 -9.85 -8.02
C ILE A 143 -13.13 -10.11 -8.86
N SER A 144 -12.97 -10.18 -10.17
CA SER A 144 -14.02 -10.55 -11.11
C SER A 144 -14.22 -12.07 -11.17
#